data_6acefab7d9edfa2118c95f0dd1ed77cf
#
_entry.id   6acefab7d9edfa2118c95f0dd1ed77cf
#
_cell.length_a   1.000
_cell.length_b   1.000
_cell.length_c   1.000
_cell.angle_alpha   90.00
_cell.angle_beta   90.00
_cell.angle_gamma   90.00
#
_symmetry.space_group_name_H-M   'P 1'
#
loop_
_entity.id
_entity.type
_entity.pdbx_description
1 polymer ?
#
loop_
_entity_poly.entity_id
_entity_poly.type
_entity_poly.pdbx_seq_one_letter_code
_entity_poly.pdbx_strand_id
1 'polypeptide(L)'
;MSAWLASAWQSSLRVLFAAAIVAGMLLPLSSVHYAGKVLASSPQSSSPHVRSPSVGCAQCHAGVVASYAHAGMQHAIEPEGADPVLETHTNLRTQVGPYSYAIETKDAVSTYTVSDGRDSLTLPIRWIFGRHSQTWVLEKDGDFYESAVSYFHLEQALASTPGDENLSPHNLTEAIGRKVSSWELLQCFNCHGTNATEGEKLTLDRLRPGLACERCHDAADQHMSDALRGNFTSLPKSLKSMNAEDTSEFCGQCHRTWDMAVRNHWHGPANVRFQPYRLANSRCFLGTDRRISCVACHDPHQPVNTNVEFYDAKCLACHATAAVREASSTAPKTCPVSKSKCVTCHMPKVALPGGHGVFTDHQIRVVHAGEPYPD
;
A
#
# COMPACT_ATOMS: atom_id res chain seq x y z
N MET A 1 29.39 -11.76 30.92
CA MET A 1 29.71 -12.62 29.77
C MET A 1 28.42 -12.75 29.00
N SER A 2 28.13 -12.32 27.77
CA SER A 2 28.90 -11.62 26.77
C SER A 2 27.89 -10.90 25.90
N ALA A 3 28.16 -9.66 25.51
CA ALA A 3 27.51 -8.95 24.42
C ALA A 3 27.72 -9.69 23.09
N TRP A 4 26.75 -9.60 22.21
CA TRP A 4 26.73 -9.84 20.74
C TRP A 4 25.27 -9.80 20.31
N LEU A 5 24.74 -9.06 19.36
CA LEU A 5 25.21 -8.37 18.19
C LEU A 5 24.19 -7.29 17.80
N ALA A 6 24.58 -6.07 17.80
CA ALA A 6 23.98 -5.05 16.95
C ALA A 6 25.05 -4.71 15.92
N SER A 7 24.89 -5.15 14.71
CA SER A 7 25.54 -4.55 13.51
C SER A 7 25.38 -5.49 12.32
N ALA A 8 24.59 -5.13 11.35
CA ALA A 8 24.83 -5.49 9.94
C ALA A 8 23.72 -4.91 9.03
N TRP A 9 23.69 -3.62 8.85
CA TRP A 9 23.00 -3.02 7.72
C TRP A 9 23.86 -1.87 7.17
N GLN A 10 25.04 -2.22 6.66
CA GLN A 10 25.85 -1.38 5.77
C GLN A 10 26.86 -2.26 5.06
N SER A 11 26.66 -2.54 3.80
CA SER A 11 27.69 -3.01 2.86
C SER A 11 27.12 -2.83 1.44
N SER A 12 27.32 -1.66 0.82
CA SER A 12 28.47 -1.51 -0.11
C SER A 12 28.33 -2.31 -1.40
N LEU A 13 27.75 -1.69 -2.42
CA LEU A 13 28.03 -2.03 -3.80
C LEU A 13 28.91 -0.95 -4.41
N ARG A 14 30.25 -1.15 -4.37
CA ARG A 14 31.21 -0.41 -5.18
C ARG A 14 31.42 -1.18 -6.46
N VAL A 15 30.90 -0.70 -7.57
CA VAL A 15 31.30 -1.13 -8.90
C VAL A 15 32.29 -0.10 -9.46
N LEU A 16 33.50 -0.55 -9.63
CA LEU A 16 34.57 0.14 -10.35
C LEU A 16 34.21 0.19 -11.84
N PHE A 17 34.15 1.40 -12.40
CA PHE A 17 34.23 1.58 -13.84
C PHE A 17 35.54 2.32 -14.18
N ALA A 18 36.31 1.64 -15.02
CA ALA A 18 37.57 2.11 -15.55
C ALA A 18 37.38 3.28 -16.52
N ALA A 19 38.31 4.20 -16.45
CA ALA A 19 38.44 5.35 -17.33
C ALA A 19 38.78 4.92 -18.78
N ALA A 20 38.10 5.50 -19.75
CA ALA A 20 38.60 5.61 -21.12
C ALA A 20 38.62 7.10 -21.49
N ILE A 21 39.85 7.59 -21.68
CA ILE A 21 40.16 8.92 -22.20
C ILE A 21 40.01 8.87 -23.72
N VAL A 22 39.18 9.76 -24.27
CA VAL A 22 39.34 10.16 -25.69
C VAL A 22 39.28 11.68 -25.76
N ALA A 23 40.38 12.21 -26.23
CA ALA A 23 40.61 13.64 -26.53
C ALA A 23 39.94 14.00 -27.87
N GLY A 24 39.45 15.23 -27.96
CA GLY A 24 39.42 15.87 -29.27
C GLY A 24 38.19 16.72 -29.59
N MET A 25 38.46 17.98 -29.70
CA MET A 25 37.90 19.03 -30.55
C MET A 25 37.06 20.12 -29.86
N LEU A 26 37.77 21.22 -29.62
CA LEU A 26 37.26 22.57 -29.41
C LEU A 26 36.67 23.14 -30.70
N LEU A 27 35.45 23.58 -30.69
CA LEU A 27 34.90 24.56 -31.61
C LEU A 27 34.17 25.66 -30.79
N PRO A 28 34.29 26.93 -31.16
CA PRO A 28 33.72 28.02 -30.38
C PRO A 28 32.23 28.19 -30.70
N LEU A 29 31.38 28.14 -29.66
CA LEU A 29 29.96 28.50 -29.75
C LEU A 29 29.77 30.00 -29.53
N SER A 30 29.33 30.64 -30.60
CA SER A 30 28.88 32.03 -30.59
C SER A 30 27.60 32.15 -29.73
N SER A 31 27.63 33.02 -28.75
CA SER A 31 26.51 33.41 -27.90
C SER A 31 25.50 34.25 -28.68
N VAL A 32 24.33 33.67 -28.97
CA VAL A 32 23.15 34.41 -29.38
C VAL A 32 22.29 34.69 -28.15
N HIS A 33 22.27 35.95 -27.73
CA HIS A 33 21.38 36.45 -26.68
C HIS A 33 19.97 36.59 -27.26
N TYR A 34 19.06 35.67 -26.89
CA TYR A 34 17.63 35.91 -27.11
C TYR A 34 17.00 36.44 -25.82
N ALA A 35 16.74 37.73 -25.79
CA ALA A 35 15.96 38.39 -24.74
C ALA A 35 14.47 38.09 -24.99
N GLY A 36 13.97 36.95 -24.51
CA GLY A 36 12.55 36.64 -24.46
C GLY A 36 11.95 37.19 -23.16
N LYS A 37 11.02 38.13 -23.26
CA LYS A 37 10.16 38.56 -22.16
C LYS A 37 9.37 37.35 -21.66
N VAL A 38 9.72 36.85 -20.48
CA VAL A 38 8.89 35.91 -19.75
C VAL A 38 7.75 36.72 -19.11
N LEU A 39 6.57 36.61 -19.72
CA LEU A 39 5.33 36.99 -19.04
C LEU A 39 5.09 35.96 -17.93
N ALA A 40 5.20 36.39 -16.69
CA ALA A 40 4.82 35.61 -15.55
C ALA A 40 3.30 35.37 -15.58
N SER A 41 2.90 34.22 -16.09
CA SER A 41 1.55 33.69 -15.87
C SER A 41 1.48 33.18 -14.44
N SER A 42 0.64 33.82 -13.63
CA SER A 42 0.27 33.34 -12.30
C SER A 42 -0.16 31.87 -12.40
N PRO A 43 0.28 30.97 -11.51
CA PRO A 43 -0.25 29.64 -11.50
C PRO A 43 -1.72 29.69 -11.08
N GLN A 44 -2.61 29.52 -12.05
CA GLN A 44 -3.99 29.19 -11.74
C GLN A 44 -3.96 27.84 -11.04
N SER A 45 -4.32 27.84 -9.78
CA SER A 45 -4.67 26.67 -8.99
C SER A 45 -5.89 25.99 -9.63
N SER A 46 -5.65 25.21 -10.66
CA SER A 46 -6.63 24.25 -11.14
C SER A 46 -6.49 23.02 -10.24
N SER A 47 -7.31 22.95 -9.21
CA SER A 47 -7.58 21.67 -8.54
C SER A 47 -7.87 20.64 -9.63
N PRO A 48 -7.16 19.51 -9.68
CA PRO A 48 -7.48 18.47 -10.64
C PRO A 48 -8.95 18.07 -10.39
N HIS A 49 -9.80 18.23 -11.39
CA HIS A 49 -11.16 17.69 -11.34
C HIS A 49 -11.04 16.18 -11.23
N VAL A 50 -11.06 15.67 -10.00
CA VAL A 50 -11.12 14.25 -9.69
C VAL A 50 -12.45 13.75 -10.26
N ARG A 51 -12.41 13.22 -11.48
CA ARG A 51 -13.56 12.50 -12.04
C ARG A 51 -13.75 11.27 -11.16
N SER A 52 -14.85 11.22 -10.44
CA SER A 52 -15.23 10.02 -9.68
C SER A 52 -15.29 8.83 -10.64
N PRO A 53 -14.45 7.80 -10.44
CA PRO A 53 -14.26 6.70 -11.40
C PRO A 53 -15.51 5.86 -11.61
N SER A 54 -16.42 5.87 -10.65
CA SER A 54 -17.54 4.97 -10.55
C SER A 54 -18.82 5.45 -11.23
N VAL A 55 -18.89 6.70 -11.70
CA VAL A 55 -20.15 7.26 -12.24
C VAL A 55 -20.62 6.48 -13.46
N GLY A 56 -19.72 6.09 -14.37
CA GLY A 56 -20.08 5.28 -15.54
C GLY A 56 -20.49 3.86 -15.17
N CYS A 57 -19.72 3.21 -14.30
CA CYS A 57 -19.98 1.85 -13.84
C CYS A 57 -21.26 1.75 -13.00
N ALA A 58 -21.56 2.77 -12.21
CA ALA A 58 -22.73 2.82 -11.33
C ALA A 58 -24.05 2.77 -12.10
N GLN A 59 -24.08 3.16 -13.38
CA GLN A 59 -25.29 3.10 -14.19
C GLN A 59 -25.85 1.68 -14.33
N CYS A 60 -24.96 0.67 -14.34
CA CYS A 60 -25.33 -0.73 -14.46
C CYS A 60 -24.96 -1.55 -13.20
N HIS A 61 -23.89 -1.17 -12.49
CA HIS A 61 -23.34 -1.89 -11.34
C HIS A 61 -23.51 -1.12 -10.02
N ALA A 62 -24.63 -0.44 -9.83
CA ALA A 62 -24.88 0.44 -8.68
C ALA A 62 -24.58 -0.22 -7.31
N GLY A 63 -25.03 -1.46 -7.11
CA GLY A 63 -24.80 -2.18 -5.85
C GLY A 63 -23.33 -2.49 -5.57
N VAL A 64 -22.57 -2.87 -6.61
CA VAL A 64 -21.12 -3.13 -6.48
C VAL A 64 -20.37 -1.84 -6.17
N VAL A 65 -20.70 -0.75 -6.88
CA VAL A 65 -20.08 0.55 -6.67
C VAL A 65 -20.35 1.09 -5.27
N ALA A 66 -21.59 0.97 -4.79
CA ALA A 66 -21.98 1.40 -3.44
C ALA A 66 -21.24 0.60 -2.36
N SER A 67 -21.05 -0.71 -2.56
CA SER A 67 -20.29 -1.56 -1.64
C SER A 67 -18.80 -1.22 -1.66
N TYR A 68 -18.24 -1.07 -2.86
CA TYR A 68 -16.81 -0.77 -3.06
C TYR A 68 -16.40 0.59 -2.49
N ALA A 69 -17.31 1.56 -2.44
CA ALA A 69 -17.08 2.86 -1.81
C ALA A 69 -16.64 2.77 -0.33
N HIS A 70 -16.83 1.62 0.31
CA HIS A 70 -16.39 1.35 1.68
C HIS A 70 -15.16 0.42 1.77
N ALA A 71 -14.69 -0.11 0.65
CA ALA A 71 -13.54 -1.01 0.62
C ALA A 71 -12.23 -0.27 0.87
N GLY A 72 -11.31 -0.88 1.64
CA GLY A 72 -10.03 -0.23 1.96
C GLY A 72 -9.17 0.12 0.75
N MET A 73 -9.26 -0.64 -0.33
CA MET A 73 -8.54 -0.36 -1.59
C MET A 73 -9.04 0.91 -2.29
N GLN A 74 -10.32 1.25 -2.17
CA GLN A 74 -10.87 2.52 -2.67
C GLN A 74 -10.21 3.73 -2.00
N HIS A 75 -9.76 3.55 -0.76
CA HIS A 75 -9.18 4.57 0.11
C HIS A 75 -7.67 4.36 0.34
N ALA A 76 -6.99 3.72 -0.60
CA ALA A 76 -5.56 3.45 -0.47
C ALA A 76 -4.72 4.74 -0.49
N ILE A 77 -5.18 5.76 -1.19
CA ILE A 77 -4.70 7.14 -1.14
C ILE A 77 -5.89 8.08 -1.19
N GLU A 78 -5.85 9.13 -0.38
CA GLU A 78 -6.83 10.22 -0.41
C GLU A 78 -6.14 11.53 -0.81
N PRO A 79 -6.81 12.39 -1.61
CA PRO A 79 -6.31 13.72 -1.88
C PRO A 79 -6.56 14.65 -0.71
N GLU A 80 -5.88 15.76 -0.69
CA GLU A 80 -6.15 16.89 0.21
C GLU A 80 -7.65 17.23 0.26
N GLY A 81 -8.18 17.44 1.46
CA GLY A 81 -9.55 17.88 1.68
C GLY A 81 -10.64 16.80 1.52
N ALA A 82 -10.26 15.53 1.36
CA ALA A 82 -11.21 14.41 1.27
C ALA A 82 -10.98 13.31 2.32
N ASP A 83 -10.13 13.56 3.31
CA ASP A 83 -9.77 12.56 4.31
C ASP A 83 -10.60 12.69 5.60
N PRO A 84 -11.44 11.68 5.93
CA PRO A 84 -12.31 11.74 7.10
C PRO A 84 -11.56 11.82 8.44
N VAL A 85 -10.31 11.34 8.51
CA VAL A 85 -9.52 11.40 9.74
C VAL A 85 -9.09 12.85 9.98
N LEU A 86 -8.52 13.51 8.99
CA LEU A 86 -8.08 14.89 9.11
C LEU A 86 -9.25 15.87 9.23
N GLU A 87 -10.42 15.54 8.68
CA GLU A 87 -11.65 16.31 8.89
C GLU A 87 -12.15 16.23 10.34
N THR A 88 -12.02 15.06 10.98
CA THR A 88 -12.49 14.84 12.36
C THR A 88 -11.43 15.16 13.41
N HIS A 89 -10.14 15.04 13.07
CA HIS A 89 -9.00 15.30 13.93
C HIS A 89 -8.26 16.55 13.47
N THR A 90 -8.90 17.70 13.57
CA THR A 90 -8.43 18.98 13.02
C THR A 90 -7.17 19.55 13.69
N ASN A 91 -6.71 18.94 14.78
CA ASN A 91 -5.52 19.37 15.52
C ASN A 91 -4.85 18.18 16.20
N LEU A 92 -3.90 17.58 15.51
CA LEU A 92 -3.10 16.47 16.02
C LEU A 92 -1.69 16.99 16.37
N ARG A 93 -1.15 16.53 17.51
CA ARG A 93 0.18 16.96 17.97
C ARG A 93 0.94 15.78 18.56
N THR A 94 2.25 15.78 18.36
CA THR A 94 3.17 14.85 19.02
C THR A 94 4.56 15.46 19.14
N GLN A 95 5.43 14.80 19.90
CA GLN A 95 6.84 15.15 19.99
C GLN A 95 7.67 13.88 19.75
N VAL A 96 8.66 13.99 18.88
CA VAL A 96 9.62 12.91 18.60
C VAL A 96 11.02 13.50 18.74
N GLY A 97 11.77 13.03 19.74
CA GLY A 97 13.07 13.62 20.09
C GLY A 97 12.96 15.10 20.40
N PRO A 98 13.82 15.96 19.81
CA PRO A 98 13.78 17.42 20.06
C PRO A 98 12.72 18.16 19.24
N TYR A 99 12.03 17.48 18.31
CA TYR A 99 11.09 18.11 17.40
C TYR A 99 9.64 17.89 17.81
N SER A 100 8.83 18.95 17.72
CA SER A 100 7.38 18.90 17.85
C SER A 100 6.71 18.90 16.48
N TYR A 101 5.63 18.12 16.35
CA TYR A 101 4.85 17.97 15.11
C TYR A 101 3.42 18.39 15.37
N ALA A 102 2.84 19.13 14.43
CA ALA A 102 1.44 19.50 14.43
C ALA A 102 0.83 19.30 13.05
N ILE A 103 -0.33 18.66 13.04
CA ILE A 103 -1.18 18.52 11.85
C ILE A 103 -2.43 19.34 12.14
N GLU A 104 -2.67 20.35 11.33
CA GLU A 104 -3.81 21.26 11.50
C GLU A 104 -4.63 21.27 10.21
N THR A 105 -5.96 21.06 10.36
CA THR A 105 -6.91 21.11 9.25
C THR A 105 -7.84 22.27 9.42
N LYS A 106 -7.88 23.15 8.44
CA LYS A 106 -8.78 24.30 8.39
C LYS A 106 -9.30 24.49 6.97
N ASP A 107 -10.61 24.66 6.84
CA ASP A 107 -11.28 24.89 5.55
C ASP A 107 -10.90 23.83 4.48
N ALA A 108 -10.86 22.55 4.88
CA ALA A 108 -10.45 21.39 4.10
C ALA A 108 -8.98 21.40 3.63
N VAL A 109 -8.14 22.28 4.15
CA VAL A 109 -6.70 22.31 3.91
C VAL A 109 -5.98 21.79 5.15
N SER A 110 -5.15 20.78 4.98
CA SER A 110 -4.35 20.19 6.05
C SER A 110 -2.89 20.59 5.90
N THR A 111 -2.26 20.97 7.00
CA THR A 111 -0.86 21.36 7.05
C THR A 111 -0.09 20.47 8.03
N TYR A 112 1.15 20.20 7.68
CA TYR A 112 2.14 19.50 8.48
C TYR A 112 3.19 20.51 8.94
N THR A 113 3.32 20.69 10.24
CA THR A 113 4.30 21.61 10.83
C THR A 113 5.28 20.83 11.71
N VAL A 114 6.56 21.07 11.51
CA VAL A 114 7.64 20.61 12.41
C VAL A 114 8.35 21.82 13.02
N SER A 115 8.69 21.73 14.31
CA SER A 115 9.40 22.81 15.04
C SER A 115 10.45 22.22 15.97
N ASP A 116 11.58 22.95 16.11
CA ASP A 116 12.63 22.68 17.10
C ASP A 116 12.50 23.53 18.37
N GLY A 117 11.39 24.28 18.47
CA GLY A 117 11.11 25.20 19.57
C GLY A 117 11.67 26.64 19.36
N ARG A 118 12.47 26.87 18.32
CA ARG A 118 12.95 28.19 17.89
C ARG A 118 12.35 28.59 16.56
N ASP A 119 12.48 27.68 15.61
CA ASP A 119 11.97 27.81 14.24
C ASP A 119 10.93 26.76 13.93
N SER A 120 10.20 26.98 12.86
CA SER A 120 9.21 26.02 12.37
C SER A 120 9.17 25.98 10.85
N LEU A 121 8.83 24.81 10.31
CA LEU A 121 8.61 24.58 8.90
C LEU A 121 7.23 23.97 8.70
N THR A 122 6.39 24.63 7.90
CA THR A 122 5.02 24.21 7.62
C THR A 122 4.88 23.88 6.13
N LEU A 123 4.33 22.73 5.81
CA LEU A 123 4.07 22.26 4.45
C LEU A 123 2.62 21.81 4.31
N PRO A 124 1.99 21.98 3.14
CA PRO A 124 0.67 21.42 2.88
C PRO A 124 0.77 19.89 2.78
N ILE A 125 -0.23 19.19 3.31
CA ILE A 125 -0.43 17.76 3.09
C ILE A 125 -1.20 17.59 1.80
N ARG A 126 -0.57 17.02 0.78
CA ARG A 126 -1.20 16.82 -0.53
C ARG A 126 -1.69 15.41 -0.76
N TRP A 127 -1.02 14.42 -0.17
CA TRP A 127 -1.28 13.01 -0.40
C TRP A 127 -1.28 12.25 0.93
N ILE A 128 -2.34 11.49 1.17
CA ILE A 128 -2.60 10.77 2.40
C ILE A 128 -2.66 9.30 2.05
N PHE A 129 -1.68 8.52 2.51
CA PHE A 129 -1.56 7.10 2.22
C PHE A 129 -2.05 6.26 3.38
N GLY A 130 -2.97 5.33 3.10
CA GLY A 130 -3.50 4.37 4.05
C GLY A 130 -4.74 4.84 4.80
N ARG A 131 -5.47 3.87 5.35
CA ARG A 131 -6.74 4.11 6.06
C ARG A 131 -6.66 3.79 7.55
N HIS A 132 -5.93 2.75 7.93
CA HIS A 132 -5.79 2.32 9.33
C HIS A 132 -4.59 2.94 10.04
N SER A 133 -3.60 3.28 9.32
CA SER A 133 -2.54 4.20 9.66
C SER A 133 -2.31 5.09 8.46
N GLN A 134 -2.11 6.37 8.69
CA GLN A 134 -1.95 7.36 7.64
C GLN A 134 -0.55 7.95 7.69
N THR A 135 0.15 7.82 6.58
CA THR A 135 1.43 8.46 6.33
C THR A 135 1.24 9.48 5.22
N TRP A 136 1.89 10.62 5.32
CA TRP A 136 1.75 11.68 4.35
C TRP A 136 2.98 11.79 3.47
N VAL A 137 2.76 12.13 2.21
CA VAL A 137 3.84 12.54 1.31
C VAL A 137 3.78 14.05 1.17
N LEU A 138 4.88 14.69 1.56
CA LEU A 138 5.06 16.12 1.58
C LEU A 138 5.97 16.53 0.43
N GLU A 139 5.77 17.75 -0.11
CA GLU A 139 6.60 18.30 -1.17
C GLU A 139 7.27 19.57 -0.69
N LYS A 140 8.59 19.66 -0.86
CA LYS A 140 9.39 20.85 -0.57
C LYS A 140 10.46 21.03 -1.64
N ASP A 141 10.45 22.19 -2.29
CA ASP A 141 11.43 22.57 -3.32
C ASP A 141 11.58 21.58 -4.47
N GLY A 142 10.48 20.85 -4.83
CA GLY A 142 10.46 19.82 -5.85
C GLY A 142 10.92 18.43 -5.38
N ASP A 143 11.33 18.29 -4.12
CA ASP A 143 11.63 17.02 -3.48
C ASP A 143 10.43 16.50 -2.69
N PHE A 144 10.32 15.18 -2.59
CA PHE A 144 9.26 14.51 -1.85
C PHE A 144 9.80 13.84 -0.59
N TYR A 145 8.99 13.91 0.47
CA TYR A 145 9.33 13.36 1.79
C TYR A 145 8.18 12.52 2.33
N GLU A 146 8.49 11.32 2.79
CA GLU A 146 7.59 10.56 3.65
C GLU A 146 7.63 11.19 5.03
N SER A 147 6.47 11.53 5.60
CA SER A 147 6.40 12.26 6.88
C SER A 147 7.05 11.46 8.02
N ALA A 148 7.81 12.14 8.88
CA ALA A 148 8.48 11.52 10.04
C ALA A 148 7.50 10.95 11.08
N VAL A 149 6.27 11.46 11.08
CA VAL A 149 5.18 10.96 11.94
C VAL A 149 3.99 10.57 11.11
N SER A 150 3.29 9.52 11.55
CA SER A 150 2.07 8.98 10.96
C SER A 150 0.95 9.01 11.99
N TYR A 151 -0.31 9.04 11.52
CA TYR A 151 -1.47 8.85 12.37
C TYR A 151 -1.82 7.37 12.48
N PHE A 152 -2.08 6.90 13.68
CA PHE A 152 -2.46 5.52 13.97
C PHE A 152 -3.87 5.46 14.54
N HIS A 153 -4.75 4.77 13.81
CA HIS A 153 -6.17 4.74 14.15
C HIS A 153 -6.48 4.02 15.47
N LEU A 154 -5.69 3.01 15.83
CA LEU A 154 -5.92 2.28 17.10
C LEU A 154 -5.63 3.15 18.32
N GLU A 155 -4.58 3.96 18.25
CA GLU A 155 -4.17 4.89 19.31
C GLU A 155 -4.87 6.24 19.18
N GLN A 156 -5.46 6.56 18.03
CA GLN A 156 -5.99 7.88 17.66
C GLN A 156 -4.97 9.00 17.91
N ALA A 157 -3.73 8.72 17.58
CA ALA A 157 -2.59 9.58 17.88
C ALA A 157 -1.52 9.53 16.78
N LEU A 158 -0.63 10.52 16.83
CA LEU A 158 0.60 10.56 16.02
C LEU A 158 1.72 9.80 16.73
N ALA A 159 2.46 9.02 15.97
CA ALA A 159 3.73 8.41 16.39
C ALA A 159 4.71 8.40 15.20
N SER A 160 5.97 8.00 15.45
CA SER A 160 6.96 7.87 14.38
C SER A 160 6.46 6.97 13.25
N THR A 161 6.73 7.37 12.02
CA THR A 161 6.42 6.56 10.84
C THR A 161 7.23 5.26 10.91
N PRO A 162 6.63 4.08 10.63
CA PRO A 162 7.33 2.81 10.67
C PRO A 162 8.53 2.77 9.75
N GLY A 163 9.70 2.48 10.31
CA GLY A 163 10.98 2.53 9.61
C GLY A 163 11.80 3.79 9.89
N ASP A 164 11.16 4.82 10.43
CA ASP A 164 11.79 6.11 10.75
C ASP A 164 12.09 6.28 12.25
N GLU A 165 11.91 5.23 13.06
CA GLU A 165 12.08 5.27 14.52
C GLU A 165 13.51 5.65 14.96
N ASN A 166 14.49 5.46 14.08
CA ASN A 166 15.89 5.77 14.31
C ASN A 166 16.39 7.02 13.57
N LEU A 167 15.49 7.80 12.97
CA LEU A 167 15.88 9.07 12.35
C LEU A 167 16.45 10.00 13.42
N SER A 168 17.58 10.59 13.11
CA SER A 168 18.26 11.59 13.95
C SER A 168 18.47 12.89 13.16
N PRO A 169 17.40 13.63 12.88
CA PRO A 169 17.49 14.83 12.06
C PRO A 169 18.32 15.92 12.75
N HIS A 170 19.09 16.67 11.97
CA HIS A 170 19.95 17.76 12.42
C HIS A 170 19.36 19.16 12.15
N ASN A 171 18.28 19.23 11.39
CA ASN A 171 17.60 20.46 11.01
C ASN A 171 16.14 20.19 10.66
N LEU A 172 15.35 21.26 10.52
CA LEU A 172 13.92 21.15 10.22
C LEU A 172 13.61 20.44 8.90
N THR A 173 14.46 20.57 7.89
CA THR A 173 14.24 19.89 6.59
C THR A 173 14.41 18.37 6.73
N GLU A 174 15.39 17.91 7.49
CA GLU A 174 15.55 16.49 7.79
C GLU A 174 14.45 15.99 8.74
N ALA A 175 13.96 16.85 9.63
CA ALA A 175 12.89 16.53 10.56
C ALA A 175 11.50 16.47 9.92
N ILE A 176 11.31 16.95 8.68
CA ILE A 176 10.08 16.71 7.92
C ILE A 176 9.81 15.20 7.84
N GLY A 177 10.87 14.41 7.56
CA GLY A 177 10.83 12.99 7.35
C GLY A 177 11.86 12.51 6.35
N ARG A 178 11.74 11.29 5.90
CA ARG A 178 12.67 10.66 4.98
C ARG A 178 12.43 11.16 3.54
N LYS A 179 13.50 11.67 2.90
CA LYS A 179 13.43 12.02 1.48
C LYS A 179 13.19 10.76 0.65
N VAL A 180 12.18 10.81 -0.22
CA VAL A 180 11.74 9.69 -1.06
C VAL A 180 12.36 9.85 -2.45
N SER A 181 12.98 8.79 -2.97
CA SER A 181 13.48 8.79 -4.34
C SER A 181 12.31 8.76 -5.34
N SER A 182 12.54 9.23 -6.57
CA SER A 182 11.53 9.18 -7.64
C SER A 182 11.04 7.77 -7.91
N TRP A 183 11.90 6.77 -7.77
CA TRP A 183 11.53 5.37 -7.93
C TRP A 183 10.61 4.87 -6.80
N GLU A 184 10.93 5.18 -5.55
CA GLU A 184 10.07 4.83 -4.40
C GLU A 184 8.71 5.51 -4.50
N LEU A 185 8.71 6.81 -4.85
CA LEU A 185 7.48 7.56 -5.05
C LEU A 185 6.60 6.92 -6.12
N LEU A 186 7.20 6.50 -7.25
CA LEU A 186 6.51 5.76 -8.30
C LEU A 186 5.86 4.48 -7.74
N GLN A 187 6.56 3.72 -6.89
CA GLN A 187 6.02 2.50 -6.27
C GLN A 187 4.85 2.81 -5.32
N CYS A 188 4.95 3.88 -4.52
CA CYS A 188 3.84 4.30 -3.66
C CYS A 188 2.57 4.54 -4.47
N PHE A 189 2.65 5.39 -5.49
CA PHE A 189 1.51 5.74 -6.31
C PHE A 189 1.01 4.60 -7.19
N ASN A 190 1.89 3.72 -7.67
CA ASN A 190 1.49 2.55 -8.45
C ASN A 190 0.64 1.55 -7.65
N CYS A 191 0.88 1.42 -6.34
CA CYS A 191 0.11 0.54 -5.46
C CYS A 191 -1.12 1.22 -4.84
N HIS A 192 -1.08 2.54 -4.65
CA HIS A 192 -2.11 3.27 -3.93
C HIS A 192 -3.04 4.09 -4.82
N GLY A 193 -2.70 4.30 -6.09
CA GLY A 193 -3.50 5.08 -7.03
C GLY A 193 -3.77 4.35 -8.33
N THR A 194 -4.68 4.90 -9.11
CA THR A 194 -5.00 4.42 -10.47
C THR A 194 -4.57 5.48 -11.47
N ASN A 195 -3.98 5.08 -12.60
CA ASN A 195 -3.46 5.97 -13.65
C ASN A 195 -2.41 6.99 -13.15
N ALA A 196 -1.74 6.66 -12.04
CA ALA A 196 -0.71 7.51 -11.44
C ALA A 196 0.62 7.45 -12.19
N THR A 197 0.81 6.44 -13.02
CA THR A 197 2.09 6.16 -13.67
C THR A 197 1.90 5.86 -15.16
N GLU A 198 2.85 6.27 -15.98
CA GLU A 198 2.97 5.91 -17.38
C GLU A 198 4.39 5.41 -17.64
N GLY A 199 4.55 4.07 -17.70
CA GLY A 199 5.85 3.44 -17.64
C GLY A 199 6.57 3.77 -16.33
N GLU A 200 7.77 4.32 -16.41
CA GLU A 200 8.57 4.73 -15.25
C GLU A 200 8.37 6.22 -14.87
N LYS A 201 7.31 6.85 -15.36
CA LYS A 201 7.01 8.25 -15.05
C LYS A 201 5.77 8.37 -14.18
N LEU A 202 5.85 9.26 -13.21
CA LEU A 202 4.71 9.66 -12.39
C LEU A 202 3.86 10.69 -13.17
N THR A 203 2.56 10.45 -13.26
CA THR A 203 1.58 11.28 -14.00
C THR A 203 0.45 11.69 -13.06
N LEU A 204 0.77 12.58 -12.10
CA LEU A 204 -0.17 12.99 -11.05
C LEU A 204 -1.38 13.76 -11.56
N ASP A 205 -1.28 14.37 -12.73
CA ASP A 205 -2.38 15.02 -13.44
C ASP A 205 -3.46 14.03 -13.91
N ARG A 206 -3.11 12.74 -14.04
CA ARG A 206 -4.01 11.64 -14.41
C ARG A 206 -4.38 10.75 -13.24
N LEU A 207 -3.79 10.99 -12.08
CA LEU A 207 -4.04 10.20 -10.88
C LEU A 207 -5.53 10.20 -10.52
N ARG A 208 -6.04 9.02 -10.31
CA ARG A 208 -7.32 8.76 -9.66
C ARG A 208 -7.02 8.18 -8.26
N PRO A 209 -7.39 8.88 -7.19
CA PRO A 209 -7.13 8.42 -5.84
C PRO A 209 -7.76 7.06 -5.56
N GLY A 210 -7.04 6.22 -4.82
CA GLY A 210 -7.44 4.85 -4.54
C GLY A 210 -7.39 3.93 -5.77
N LEU A 211 -7.84 2.70 -5.61
CA LEU A 211 -7.89 1.73 -6.69
C LEU A 211 -9.28 1.79 -7.35
N ALA A 212 -9.32 2.28 -8.58
CA ALA A 212 -10.55 2.31 -9.37
C ALA A 212 -10.80 0.96 -10.05
N CYS A 213 -11.99 0.78 -10.61
CA CYS A 213 -12.45 -0.48 -11.21
C CYS A 213 -11.48 -1.03 -12.25
N GLU A 214 -10.96 -0.16 -13.11
CA GLU A 214 -10.04 -0.51 -14.19
C GLU A 214 -8.65 -0.97 -13.71
N ARG A 215 -8.31 -0.77 -12.44
CA ARG A 215 -7.07 -1.30 -11.87
C ARG A 215 -7.10 -2.84 -11.76
N CYS A 216 -8.29 -3.39 -11.62
CA CYS A 216 -8.53 -4.82 -11.52
C CYS A 216 -9.24 -5.41 -12.74
N HIS A 217 -10.06 -4.60 -13.42
CA HIS A 217 -10.85 -5.01 -14.58
C HIS A 217 -10.29 -4.42 -15.87
N ASP A 218 -9.33 -5.14 -16.46
CA ASP A 218 -8.76 -4.77 -17.76
C ASP A 218 -9.87 -4.58 -18.81
N ALA A 219 -9.71 -3.61 -19.70
CA ALA A 219 -10.68 -3.27 -20.74
C ALA A 219 -12.06 -2.79 -20.22
N ALA A 220 -12.14 -2.29 -18.99
CA ALA A 220 -13.38 -1.75 -18.43
C ALA A 220 -13.95 -0.58 -19.26
N ASP A 221 -13.11 0.28 -19.82
CA ASP A 221 -13.54 1.40 -20.67
C ASP A 221 -14.15 0.89 -21.99
N GLN A 222 -13.57 -0.14 -22.59
CA GLN A 222 -14.12 -0.77 -23.80
C GLN A 222 -15.46 -1.44 -23.49
N HIS A 223 -15.55 -2.19 -22.38
CA HIS A 223 -16.79 -2.80 -21.92
C HIS A 223 -17.89 -1.74 -21.73
N MET A 224 -17.58 -0.64 -21.04
CA MET A 224 -18.53 0.44 -20.81
C MET A 224 -19.00 1.06 -22.13
N SER A 225 -18.08 1.34 -23.05
CA SER A 225 -18.38 1.89 -24.36
C SER A 225 -19.29 0.96 -25.19
N ASP A 226 -19.02 -0.34 -25.15
CA ASP A 226 -19.81 -1.35 -25.85
C ASP A 226 -21.20 -1.52 -25.22
N ALA A 227 -21.27 -1.59 -23.90
CA ALA A 227 -22.53 -1.71 -23.16
C ALA A 227 -23.48 -0.54 -23.42
N LEU A 228 -22.96 0.70 -23.49
CA LEU A 228 -23.75 1.89 -23.84
C LEU A 228 -24.32 1.83 -25.26
N ARG A 229 -23.73 1.03 -26.15
CA ARG A 229 -24.24 0.75 -27.51
C ARG A 229 -25.11 -0.51 -27.55
N GLY A 230 -25.43 -1.10 -26.41
CA GLY A 230 -26.23 -2.33 -26.34
C GLY A 230 -25.45 -3.61 -26.64
N ASN A 231 -24.12 -3.56 -26.71
CA ASN A 231 -23.27 -4.72 -26.89
C ASN A 231 -22.68 -5.15 -25.56
N PHE A 232 -23.09 -6.33 -25.05
CA PHE A 232 -22.65 -6.88 -23.76
C PHE A 232 -21.71 -8.10 -23.92
N THR A 233 -21.09 -8.27 -25.08
CA THR A 233 -20.22 -9.44 -25.34
C THR A 233 -18.78 -9.21 -24.89
N SER A 234 -18.30 -7.97 -24.88
CA SER A 234 -16.98 -7.64 -24.35
C SER A 234 -17.05 -7.51 -22.83
N LEU A 235 -16.49 -8.49 -22.12
CA LEU A 235 -16.47 -8.50 -20.67
C LEU A 235 -15.05 -8.21 -20.17
N PRO A 236 -14.90 -7.38 -19.13
CA PRO A 236 -13.60 -7.20 -18.49
C PRO A 236 -13.14 -8.48 -17.80
N LYS A 237 -11.83 -8.55 -17.52
CA LYS A 237 -11.22 -9.70 -16.86
C LYS A 237 -11.92 -10.03 -15.54
N SER A 238 -12.27 -11.31 -15.36
CA SER A 238 -12.84 -11.80 -14.10
C SER A 238 -11.80 -12.58 -13.30
N LEU A 239 -11.57 -12.17 -12.05
CA LEU A 239 -10.67 -12.87 -11.13
C LEU A 239 -11.21 -14.23 -10.71
N LYS A 240 -12.52 -14.49 -10.85
CA LYS A 240 -13.15 -15.77 -10.50
C LYS A 240 -12.63 -16.95 -11.32
N SER A 241 -12.07 -16.69 -12.50
CA SER A 241 -11.51 -17.75 -13.37
C SER A 241 -10.05 -18.08 -13.04
N MET A 242 -9.36 -17.26 -12.23
CA MET A 242 -7.97 -17.43 -11.88
C MET A 242 -7.79 -18.56 -10.84
N ASN A 243 -6.69 -19.30 -10.92
CA ASN A 243 -6.27 -20.23 -9.87
C ASN A 243 -5.66 -19.47 -8.67
N ALA A 244 -5.19 -20.18 -7.65
CA ALA A 244 -4.64 -19.55 -6.45
C ALA A 244 -3.33 -18.81 -6.73
N GLU A 245 -2.46 -19.38 -7.57
CA GLU A 245 -1.17 -18.77 -7.94
C GLU A 245 -1.38 -17.49 -8.75
N ASP A 246 -2.17 -17.56 -9.84
CA ASP A 246 -2.48 -16.37 -10.65
C ASP A 246 -3.12 -15.25 -9.83
N THR A 247 -4.02 -15.62 -8.89
CA THR A 247 -4.67 -14.64 -8.02
C THR A 247 -3.66 -14.03 -7.03
N SER A 248 -2.74 -14.85 -6.50
CA SER A 248 -1.67 -14.38 -5.61
C SER A 248 -0.70 -13.46 -6.34
N GLU A 249 -0.31 -13.77 -7.57
CA GLU A 249 0.52 -12.89 -8.39
C GLU A 249 -0.20 -11.58 -8.72
N PHE A 250 -1.48 -11.64 -9.07
CA PHE A 250 -2.27 -10.44 -9.35
C PHE A 250 -2.40 -9.52 -8.14
N CYS A 251 -2.83 -10.03 -7.00
CA CYS A 251 -2.97 -9.25 -5.76
C CYS A 251 -1.59 -8.83 -5.20
N GLY A 252 -0.60 -9.70 -5.38
CA GLY A 252 0.76 -9.54 -4.92
C GLY A 252 1.52 -8.37 -5.53
N GLN A 253 1.08 -7.84 -6.67
CA GLN A 253 1.65 -6.61 -7.25
C GLN A 253 1.68 -5.46 -6.24
N CYS A 254 0.66 -5.39 -5.35
CA CYS A 254 0.59 -4.42 -4.26
C CYS A 254 0.81 -5.08 -2.88
N HIS A 255 0.31 -6.31 -2.67
CA HIS A 255 0.39 -7.04 -1.41
C HIS A 255 1.62 -7.94 -1.28
N ARG A 256 2.59 -7.83 -2.18
CA ARG A 256 3.87 -8.54 -2.25
C ARG A 256 3.74 -10.03 -2.55
N THR A 257 4.28 -10.43 -3.68
CA THR A 257 4.31 -11.84 -4.11
C THR A 257 5.35 -12.62 -3.31
N TRP A 258 5.26 -13.95 -3.38
CA TRP A 258 6.28 -14.85 -2.84
C TRP A 258 7.66 -14.56 -3.43
N ASP A 259 7.72 -14.39 -4.73
CA ASP A 259 8.93 -14.13 -5.47
C ASP A 259 9.57 -12.76 -5.11
N MET A 260 8.76 -11.71 -4.90
CA MET A 260 9.25 -10.43 -4.39
C MET A 260 9.90 -10.56 -3.01
N ALA A 261 9.25 -11.26 -2.08
CA ALA A 261 9.77 -11.41 -0.73
C ALA A 261 11.09 -12.19 -0.71
N VAL A 262 11.16 -13.29 -1.47
CA VAL A 262 12.36 -14.14 -1.56
C VAL A 262 13.53 -13.41 -2.23
N ARG A 263 13.30 -12.78 -3.38
CA ARG A 263 14.37 -12.05 -4.09
C ARG A 263 14.93 -10.86 -3.33
N ASN A 264 14.10 -10.20 -2.53
CA ASN A 264 14.54 -9.06 -1.75
C ASN A 264 14.99 -9.45 -0.33
N HIS A 265 15.05 -10.74 -0.01
CA HIS A 265 15.43 -11.24 1.31
C HIS A 265 14.65 -10.56 2.46
N TRP A 266 13.35 -10.36 2.27
CA TRP A 266 12.50 -9.78 3.30
C TRP A 266 12.13 -10.83 4.33
N HIS A 267 12.58 -10.64 5.55
CA HIS A 267 12.44 -11.57 6.66
C HIS A 267 11.76 -10.92 7.87
N GLY A 268 11.27 -11.77 8.77
CA GLY A 268 10.78 -11.38 10.08
C GLY A 268 9.32 -10.89 10.11
N PRO A 269 8.86 -10.40 11.26
CA PRO A 269 7.45 -10.08 11.51
C PRO A 269 6.83 -9.05 10.55
N ALA A 270 7.63 -8.22 9.90
CA ALA A 270 7.14 -7.27 8.89
C ALA A 270 6.45 -7.96 7.71
N ASN A 271 6.82 -9.23 7.43
CA ASN A 271 6.22 -10.03 6.37
C ASN A 271 4.74 -10.40 6.63
N VAL A 272 4.23 -10.21 7.82
CA VAL A 272 2.80 -10.45 8.12
C VAL A 272 1.87 -9.65 7.20
N ARG A 273 2.35 -8.52 6.68
CA ARG A 273 1.63 -7.66 5.71
C ARG A 273 1.70 -8.17 4.26
N PHE A 274 2.48 -9.21 3.98
CA PHE A 274 2.67 -9.78 2.65
C PHE A 274 1.75 -11.00 2.48
N GLN A 275 0.45 -10.77 2.42
CA GLN A 275 -0.56 -11.82 2.46
C GLN A 275 -0.37 -12.91 1.39
N PRO A 276 -0.07 -12.60 0.11
CA PRO A 276 0.22 -13.63 -0.89
C PRO A 276 1.46 -14.47 -0.54
N TYR A 277 2.55 -13.82 -0.09
CA TYR A 277 3.75 -14.52 0.38
C TYR A 277 3.43 -15.46 1.55
N ARG A 278 2.72 -14.96 2.55
CA ARG A 278 2.35 -15.75 3.73
C ARG A 278 1.41 -16.91 3.37
N LEU A 279 0.43 -16.68 2.50
CA LEU A 279 -0.50 -17.70 2.07
C LEU A 279 0.22 -18.82 1.29
N ALA A 280 1.15 -18.49 0.42
CA ALA A 280 1.95 -19.44 -0.35
C ALA A 280 2.76 -20.39 0.54
N ASN A 281 3.15 -19.95 1.74
CA ASN A 281 3.84 -20.79 2.73
C ASN A 281 2.89 -21.67 3.57
N SER A 282 1.58 -21.67 3.30
CA SER A 282 0.60 -22.51 3.99
C SER A 282 0.65 -23.94 3.45
N ARG A 283 0.56 -24.94 4.36
CA ARG A 283 0.61 -26.35 3.97
C ARG A 283 -0.55 -26.79 3.05
N CYS A 284 -1.66 -26.08 3.09
CA CYS A 284 -2.83 -26.35 2.26
C CYS A 284 -2.82 -25.53 0.95
N PHE A 285 -1.85 -24.67 0.72
CA PHE A 285 -1.76 -23.89 -0.52
C PHE A 285 -1.30 -24.79 -1.66
N LEU A 286 -2.15 -24.86 -2.68
CA LEU A 286 -1.84 -25.51 -3.97
C LEU A 286 -2.10 -24.45 -5.03
N GLY A 287 -1.08 -24.04 -5.75
CA GLY A 287 -1.14 -22.95 -6.75
C GLY A 287 -2.28 -23.11 -7.76
N THR A 288 -2.62 -24.36 -8.10
CA THR A 288 -3.72 -24.70 -9.02
C THR A 288 -5.11 -24.77 -8.37
N ASP A 289 -5.20 -24.77 -7.04
CA ASP A 289 -6.49 -24.92 -6.33
C ASP A 289 -7.15 -23.54 -6.12
N ARG A 290 -8.25 -23.32 -6.81
CA ARG A 290 -9.02 -22.07 -6.74
C ARG A 290 -9.72 -21.84 -5.40
N ARG A 291 -9.88 -22.87 -4.57
CA ARG A 291 -10.58 -22.81 -3.27
C ARG A 291 -9.74 -22.10 -2.18
N ILE A 292 -8.44 -21.89 -2.42
CA ILE A 292 -7.51 -21.25 -1.49
C ILE A 292 -6.95 -19.95 -2.12
N SER A 293 -7.71 -19.31 -2.96
CA SER A 293 -7.36 -18.02 -3.55
C SER A 293 -7.82 -16.85 -2.69
N CYS A 294 -7.24 -15.68 -2.91
CA CYS A 294 -7.64 -14.45 -2.21
C CYS A 294 -9.14 -14.20 -2.31
N VAL A 295 -9.71 -14.33 -3.52
CA VAL A 295 -11.13 -14.08 -3.79
C VAL A 295 -12.06 -15.19 -3.33
N ALA A 296 -11.54 -16.34 -2.94
CA ALA A 296 -12.33 -17.40 -2.32
C ALA A 296 -12.70 -17.05 -0.87
N CYS A 297 -11.88 -16.26 -0.19
CA CYS A 297 -12.08 -15.83 1.17
C CYS A 297 -12.52 -14.37 1.29
N HIS A 298 -12.07 -13.48 0.40
CA HIS A 298 -12.37 -12.06 0.39
C HIS A 298 -13.16 -11.65 -0.86
N ASP A 299 -14.18 -10.83 -0.67
CA ASP A 299 -14.78 -10.08 -1.77
C ASP A 299 -14.04 -8.74 -1.92
N PRO A 300 -13.28 -8.50 -3.01
CA PRO A 300 -12.53 -7.27 -3.19
C PRO A 300 -13.42 -6.02 -3.33
N HIS A 301 -14.73 -6.18 -3.55
CA HIS A 301 -15.69 -5.08 -3.64
C HIS A 301 -16.29 -4.69 -2.30
N GLN A 302 -15.84 -5.28 -1.19
CA GLN A 302 -16.39 -5.04 0.14
C GLN A 302 -15.27 -4.71 1.14
N PRO A 303 -15.60 -4.05 2.25
CA PRO A 303 -14.72 -4.01 3.41
C PRO A 303 -14.34 -5.41 3.85
N VAL A 304 -13.12 -5.56 4.37
CA VAL A 304 -12.68 -6.84 4.95
C VAL A 304 -13.63 -7.22 6.09
N ASN A 305 -14.19 -8.43 6.00
CA ASN A 305 -15.04 -8.94 7.07
C ASN A 305 -14.22 -9.22 8.31
N THR A 306 -14.58 -8.64 9.44
CA THR A 306 -13.88 -8.81 10.73
C THR A 306 -14.49 -9.90 11.59
N ASN A 307 -15.67 -10.45 11.21
CA ASN A 307 -16.29 -11.58 11.91
C ASN A 307 -15.51 -12.87 11.60
N VAL A 308 -14.82 -13.41 12.59
CA VAL A 308 -14.00 -14.63 12.44
C VAL A 308 -14.83 -15.86 12.06
N GLU A 309 -16.07 -15.94 12.47
CA GLU A 309 -16.99 -17.05 12.15
C GLU A 309 -17.41 -17.06 10.68
N PHE A 310 -17.36 -15.91 10.01
CA PHE A 310 -17.59 -15.84 8.55
C PHE A 310 -16.62 -16.71 7.77
N TYR A 311 -15.38 -16.83 8.25
CA TYR A 311 -14.34 -17.62 7.58
C TYR A 311 -14.42 -19.11 7.88
N ASP A 312 -15.16 -19.54 8.90
CA ASP A 312 -15.29 -20.97 9.24
C ASP A 312 -15.86 -21.79 8.08
N ALA A 313 -16.86 -21.27 7.38
CA ALA A 313 -17.44 -21.93 6.21
C ALA A 313 -16.39 -22.17 5.10
N LYS A 314 -15.41 -21.29 4.94
CA LYS A 314 -14.32 -21.42 3.97
C LYS A 314 -13.39 -22.59 4.35
N CYS A 315 -13.05 -22.70 5.62
CA CYS A 315 -12.22 -23.78 6.15
C CYS A 315 -12.98 -25.13 6.11
N LEU A 316 -14.23 -25.14 6.55
CA LEU A 316 -15.06 -26.34 6.64
C LEU A 316 -15.46 -26.89 5.27
N ALA A 317 -15.41 -26.10 4.19
CA ALA A 317 -15.60 -26.59 2.83
C ALA A 317 -14.64 -27.75 2.48
N CYS A 318 -13.44 -27.76 3.08
CA CYS A 318 -12.47 -28.86 2.94
C CYS A 318 -12.37 -29.71 4.21
N HIS A 319 -12.42 -29.11 5.41
CA HIS A 319 -12.12 -29.79 6.67
C HIS A 319 -13.33 -30.52 7.31
N ALA A 320 -14.56 -30.26 6.85
CA ALA A 320 -15.76 -30.93 7.39
C ALA A 320 -16.18 -32.21 6.66
N THR A 321 -15.77 -32.40 5.40
CA THR A 321 -16.29 -33.48 4.56
C THR A 321 -15.41 -34.73 4.58
N ALA A 322 -16.01 -35.88 4.87
CA ALA A 322 -15.36 -37.20 4.75
C ALA A 322 -14.91 -37.52 3.33
N ALA A 323 -15.60 -36.99 2.32
CA ALA A 323 -15.32 -37.24 0.90
C ALA A 323 -13.97 -36.69 0.42
N VAL A 324 -13.47 -35.64 1.04
CA VAL A 324 -12.12 -35.10 0.76
C VAL A 324 -11.02 -35.99 1.34
N ARG A 325 -11.38 -36.85 2.33
CA ARG A 325 -10.45 -37.77 3.01
C ARG A 325 -10.04 -38.96 2.18
N GLU A 326 -10.87 -39.37 1.21
CA GLU A 326 -10.63 -40.56 0.37
C GLU A 326 -9.79 -40.24 -0.89
N ALA A 327 -9.73 -38.99 -1.31
CA ALA A 327 -9.09 -38.60 -2.58
C ALA A 327 -7.58 -38.31 -2.48
N SER A 328 -6.99 -38.25 -1.30
CA SER A 328 -5.56 -37.94 -1.14
C SER A 328 -4.99 -38.44 0.20
N SER A 329 -3.79 -38.99 0.16
CA SER A 329 -3.02 -39.36 1.37
C SER A 329 -2.65 -38.11 2.22
N THR A 330 -2.86 -36.91 1.69
CA THR A 330 -2.70 -35.61 2.34
C THR A 330 -4.03 -34.99 2.77
N ALA A 331 -5.11 -35.79 2.86
CA ALA A 331 -6.43 -35.31 3.23
C ALA A 331 -6.39 -34.51 4.54
N PRO A 332 -7.08 -33.35 4.60
CA PRO A 332 -7.09 -32.51 5.78
C PRO A 332 -7.72 -33.23 6.96
N LYS A 333 -6.99 -33.30 8.06
CA LYS A 333 -7.52 -33.89 9.30
C LYS A 333 -8.57 -32.96 9.90
N THR A 334 -9.62 -33.54 10.48
CA THR A 334 -10.59 -32.78 11.28
C THR A 334 -9.88 -32.22 12.51
N CYS A 335 -10.10 -30.94 12.81
CA CYS A 335 -9.56 -30.34 14.02
C CYS A 335 -10.16 -31.04 15.28
N PRO A 336 -9.33 -31.55 16.21
CA PRO A 336 -9.81 -32.22 17.42
C PRO A 336 -10.30 -31.23 18.49
N VAL A 337 -9.98 -29.92 18.35
CA VAL A 337 -10.23 -28.90 19.37
C VAL A 337 -11.55 -28.18 19.12
N SER A 338 -11.79 -27.70 17.89
CA SER A 338 -12.97 -26.90 17.56
C SER A 338 -13.36 -27.03 16.10
N LYS A 339 -14.62 -26.67 15.80
CA LYS A 339 -15.14 -26.56 14.43
C LYS A 339 -15.57 -25.10 14.11
N SER A 340 -15.23 -24.16 14.98
CA SER A 340 -15.54 -22.74 14.81
C SER A 340 -14.36 -21.88 15.20
N LYS A 341 -14.37 -20.63 14.73
CA LYS A 341 -13.33 -19.61 14.96
C LYS A 341 -11.93 -20.09 14.53
N CYS A 342 -11.88 -20.84 13.43
CA CYS A 342 -10.68 -21.50 12.91
C CYS A 342 -9.51 -20.54 12.74
N VAL A 343 -9.77 -19.34 12.24
CA VAL A 343 -8.73 -18.32 11.98
C VAL A 343 -8.06 -17.82 13.24
N THR A 344 -8.72 -17.88 14.41
CA THR A 344 -8.12 -17.40 15.67
C THR A 344 -6.92 -18.23 16.11
N CYS A 345 -6.88 -19.50 15.75
CA CYS A 345 -5.80 -20.42 16.07
C CYS A 345 -4.84 -20.68 14.90
N HIS A 346 -5.39 -20.75 13.67
CA HIS A 346 -4.60 -21.13 12.49
C HIS A 346 -4.05 -19.95 11.70
N MET A 347 -4.53 -18.73 11.96
CA MET A 347 -4.10 -17.46 11.36
C MET A 347 -3.92 -16.42 12.47
N PRO A 348 -2.89 -16.56 13.32
CA PRO A 348 -2.77 -15.75 14.53
C PRO A 348 -2.60 -14.28 14.20
N LYS A 349 -2.96 -13.45 15.16
CA LYS A 349 -2.69 -12.02 15.12
C LYS A 349 -1.23 -11.77 15.48
N VAL A 350 -0.53 -11.02 14.66
CA VAL A 350 0.87 -10.65 14.85
C VAL A 350 0.99 -9.13 14.91
N ALA A 351 1.60 -8.63 15.98
CA ALA A 351 1.90 -7.22 16.10
C ALA A 351 3.04 -6.84 15.12
N LEU A 352 2.87 -5.76 14.40
CA LEU A 352 3.91 -5.22 13.55
C LEU A 352 4.84 -4.36 14.40
N PRO A 353 6.13 -4.70 14.50
CA PRO A 353 7.09 -3.86 15.22
C PRO A 353 7.12 -2.44 14.64
N GLY A 354 7.02 -1.42 15.50
CA GLY A 354 6.98 0.00 15.11
C GLY A 354 5.71 0.42 14.34
N GLY A 355 4.83 -0.52 13.98
CA GLY A 355 3.69 -0.25 13.09
C GLY A 355 2.37 0.01 13.80
N HIS A 356 2.34 0.04 15.14
CA HIS A 356 1.16 0.33 15.96
C HIS A 356 -0.11 -0.41 15.49
N GLY A 357 0.04 -1.64 15.00
CA GLY A 357 -1.05 -2.41 14.42
C GLY A 357 -0.83 -3.91 14.57
N VAL A 358 -1.93 -4.64 14.49
CA VAL A 358 -1.97 -6.10 14.58
C VAL A 358 -2.55 -6.66 13.30
N PHE A 359 -1.84 -7.56 12.65
CA PHE A 359 -2.22 -8.15 11.37
C PHE A 359 -2.51 -9.64 11.52
N THR A 360 -3.47 -10.14 10.75
CA THR A 360 -3.71 -11.57 10.64
C THR A 360 -2.64 -12.21 9.77
N ASP A 361 -1.93 -13.19 10.32
CA ASP A 361 -0.98 -13.97 9.54
C ASP A 361 -1.70 -14.89 8.57
N HIS A 362 -1.42 -14.74 7.27
CA HIS A 362 -2.03 -15.55 6.22
C HIS A 362 -1.32 -16.89 5.99
N GLN A 363 -0.25 -17.19 6.71
CA GLN A 363 0.30 -18.55 6.75
C GLN A 363 -0.60 -19.43 7.61
N ILE A 364 -1.44 -20.21 6.96
CA ILE A 364 -2.38 -21.14 7.62
C ILE A 364 -1.60 -22.34 8.15
N ARG A 365 -1.52 -22.47 9.48
CA ARG A 365 -0.75 -23.55 10.13
C ARG A 365 -1.33 -23.92 11.51
N VAL A 366 -0.86 -25.00 12.08
CA VAL A 366 -1.04 -25.26 13.51
C VAL A 366 -0.05 -24.42 14.28
N VAL A 367 -0.54 -23.53 15.13
CA VAL A 367 0.29 -22.64 15.95
C VAL A 367 0.40 -23.17 17.36
N HIS A 368 1.60 -23.20 17.91
CA HIS A 368 1.88 -23.62 19.27
C HIS A 368 2.22 -22.43 20.17
N ALA A 369 1.82 -22.49 21.42
CA ALA A 369 2.15 -21.44 22.39
C ALA A 369 3.68 -21.28 22.51
N GLY A 370 4.16 -20.04 22.40
CA GLY A 370 5.59 -19.72 22.44
C GLY A 370 6.37 -20.03 21.15
N GLU A 371 5.70 -20.46 20.10
CA GLU A 371 6.32 -20.64 18.79
C GLU A 371 6.81 -19.29 18.24
N PRO A 372 8.09 -19.21 17.79
CA PRO A 372 8.56 -17.99 17.16
C PRO A 372 7.81 -17.73 15.86
N TYR A 373 7.80 -16.46 15.44
CA TYR A 373 7.23 -16.09 14.13
C TYR A 373 7.98 -16.84 13.03
N PRO A 374 7.30 -17.64 12.20
CA PRO A 374 7.96 -18.39 11.13
C PRO A 374 8.29 -17.44 9.98
N ASP A 375 9.49 -17.59 9.47
CA ASP A 375 10.01 -16.79 8.36
C ASP A 375 9.88 -17.54 7.04
#